data_4e787f0128655b0301c57cc1080fd5b1
#
_entry.id   4e787f0128655b0301c57cc1080fd5b1
#
_cell.length_a   1.000
_cell.length_b   1.000
_cell.length_c   1.000
_cell.angle_alpha   90.00
_cell.angle_beta   90.00
_cell.angle_gamma   90.00
#
_symmetry.space_group_name_H-M   'P 1'
#
loop_
_entity.id
_entity.type
_entity.pdbx_description
1 polymer ?
#
loop_
_entity_poly.entity_id
_entity_poly.type
_entity_poly.pdbx_seq_one_letter_code
_entity_poly.pdbx_strand_id
1 'polypeptide(L)'
;MISFNNLREVADVVRALPGKHEAVEAEALLHQNQLTKPPGALGRLEELAVFLASWQGKFKPSLASAQAVVFAGNHGICAQGVNPFPQEVTAQMVANFTTGGAAINQLCEVSGAELDVVPLSLEIPTANFVEQEALTEDELCSVMSAGAQAVNLDTDILLLGEMGIGNSTVSSALAASVFGGDVARWVGPGTGSDEAGIARKQAVIELGLKKHGRRTGLSALLAFGGREQAAICGAILAARMARIPVILDGFICSAAAAPLFGMAPYSLDHCPVSYTHLRAHETSID
;
A
#
# COMPACT_ATOMS: atom_id res chain seq x y z
N MET A 1 8.32 -1.87 19.07
CA MET A 1 7.63 -1.21 17.93
C MET A 1 8.67 -0.37 17.19
N ILE A 2 8.63 -0.37 15.85
CA ILE A 2 9.57 0.40 15.02
C ILE A 2 9.12 1.87 14.99
N SER A 3 10.07 2.79 15.10
CA SER A 3 9.89 4.22 14.90
C SER A 3 11.09 4.77 14.13
N PHE A 4 10.88 5.84 13.38
CA PHE A 4 11.90 6.45 12.53
C PHE A 4 12.07 7.92 12.92
N ASN A 5 13.29 8.34 13.22
CA ASN A 5 13.64 9.72 13.53
C ASN A 5 14.26 10.46 12.32
N ASN A 6 14.73 9.71 11.33
CA ASN A 6 15.34 10.22 10.11
C ASN A 6 15.32 9.16 8.99
N LEU A 7 15.55 9.57 7.76
CA LEU A 7 15.53 8.70 6.57
C LEU A 7 16.62 7.62 6.59
N ARG A 8 17.73 7.85 7.30
CA ARG A 8 18.80 6.87 7.43
C ARG A 8 18.33 5.65 8.21
N GLU A 9 17.57 5.85 9.29
CA GLU A 9 17.00 4.75 10.06
C GLU A 9 16.05 3.89 9.22
N VAL A 10 15.25 4.50 8.33
CA VAL A 10 14.41 3.76 7.38
C VAL A 10 15.28 2.91 6.44
N ALA A 11 16.34 3.49 5.91
CA ALA A 11 17.26 2.78 5.02
C ALA A 11 18.00 1.65 5.76
N ASP A 12 18.34 1.83 7.03
CA ASP A 12 18.97 0.79 7.86
C ASP A 12 18.01 -0.38 8.09
N VAL A 13 16.72 -0.11 8.36
CA VAL A 13 15.69 -1.14 8.48
C VAL A 13 15.53 -1.90 7.17
N VAL A 14 15.46 -1.22 6.02
CA VAL A 14 15.35 -1.87 4.70
C VAL A 14 16.52 -2.82 4.44
N ARG A 15 17.74 -2.45 4.83
CA ARG A 15 18.92 -3.33 4.71
C ARG A 15 18.89 -4.54 5.63
N ALA A 16 18.22 -4.44 6.77
CA ALA A 16 18.15 -5.47 7.80
C ALA A 16 16.90 -6.38 7.67
N LEU A 17 16.08 -6.20 6.63
CA LEU A 17 14.84 -6.96 6.45
C LEU A 17 15.10 -8.47 6.39
N PRO A 18 14.40 -9.28 7.20
CA PRO A 18 14.57 -10.74 7.19
C PRO A 18 14.00 -11.36 5.90
N GLY A 19 14.59 -12.45 5.46
CA GLY A 19 14.06 -13.32 4.41
C GLY A 19 12.95 -14.24 4.95
N LYS A 20 12.30 -14.97 4.04
CA LYS A 20 11.40 -16.06 4.37
C LYS A 20 12.16 -17.25 4.99
N HIS A 21 11.44 -18.16 5.61
CA HIS A 21 12.00 -19.40 6.17
C HIS A 21 12.11 -20.48 5.08
N GLU A 22 13.26 -20.57 4.41
CA GLU A 22 13.49 -21.48 3.26
C GLU A 22 13.29 -22.96 3.63
N ALA A 23 13.73 -23.37 4.83
CA ALA A 23 13.54 -24.76 5.27
C ALA A 23 12.04 -25.11 5.42
N VAL A 24 11.24 -24.18 5.95
CA VAL A 24 9.79 -24.37 6.12
C VAL A 24 9.09 -24.34 4.76
N GLU A 25 9.55 -23.50 3.82
CA GLU A 25 9.06 -23.50 2.45
C GLU A 25 9.25 -24.87 1.76
N ALA A 26 10.46 -25.42 1.86
CA ALA A 26 10.78 -26.72 1.28
C ALA A 26 9.92 -27.85 1.91
N GLU A 27 9.74 -27.82 3.23
CA GLU A 27 8.90 -28.77 3.95
C GLU A 27 7.42 -28.67 3.54
N ALA A 28 6.88 -27.44 3.45
CA ALA A 28 5.51 -27.19 3.03
C ALA A 28 5.26 -27.65 1.57
N LEU A 29 6.22 -27.41 0.68
CA LEU A 29 6.14 -27.86 -0.72
C LEU A 29 6.14 -29.41 -0.82
N LEU A 30 7.01 -30.09 -0.07
CA LEU A 30 7.01 -31.56 -0.01
C LEU A 30 5.68 -32.09 0.50
N HIS A 31 5.10 -31.46 1.52
CA HIS A 31 3.81 -31.83 2.07
C HIS A 31 2.67 -31.68 1.06
N GLN A 32 2.64 -30.58 0.29
CA GLN A 32 1.64 -30.38 -0.77
C GLN A 32 1.61 -31.55 -1.77
N ASN A 33 2.76 -32.12 -2.08
CA ASN A 33 2.88 -33.26 -3.01
C ASN A 33 2.43 -34.59 -2.40
N GLN A 34 2.28 -34.67 -1.07
CA GLN A 34 1.86 -35.88 -0.34
C GLN A 34 0.36 -35.85 0.02
N LEU A 35 -0.32 -34.76 -0.20
CA LEU A 35 -1.76 -34.65 0.08
C LEU A 35 -2.58 -35.50 -0.87
N THR A 36 -3.71 -36.04 -0.36
CA THR A 36 -4.65 -36.88 -1.14
C THR A 36 -5.45 -35.98 -2.09
N LYS A 37 -4.81 -35.49 -3.14
CA LYS A 37 -5.38 -34.71 -4.23
C LYS A 37 -4.56 -34.88 -5.49
N PRO A 38 -5.14 -34.67 -6.69
CA PRO A 38 -4.33 -34.59 -7.90
C PRO A 38 -3.31 -33.43 -7.78
N PRO A 39 -2.07 -33.61 -8.28
CA PRO A 39 -1.08 -32.52 -8.27
C PRO A 39 -1.64 -31.27 -8.97
N GLY A 40 -1.48 -30.11 -8.31
CA GLY A 40 -1.94 -28.82 -8.81
C GLY A 40 -3.46 -28.60 -8.79
N ALA A 41 -4.26 -29.51 -8.20
CA ALA A 41 -5.72 -29.41 -8.22
C ALA A 41 -6.30 -28.16 -7.58
N LEU A 42 -5.59 -27.55 -6.62
CA LEU A 42 -6.02 -26.33 -5.95
C LEU A 42 -5.38 -25.06 -6.55
N GLY A 43 -4.55 -25.23 -7.60
CA GLY A 43 -3.95 -24.10 -8.34
C GLY A 43 -3.24 -23.11 -7.42
N ARG A 44 -3.58 -21.83 -7.54
CA ARG A 44 -2.94 -20.73 -6.78
C ARG A 44 -3.02 -20.91 -5.25
N LEU A 45 -4.04 -21.61 -4.74
CA LEU A 45 -4.15 -21.86 -3.29
C LEU A 45 -3.00 -22.69 -2.73
N GLU A 46 -2.41 -23.59 -3.53
CA GLU A 46 -1.24 -24.38 -3.12
C GLU A 46 0.00 -23.47 -2.95
N GLU A 47 0.20 -22.56 -3.89
CA GLU A 47 1.28 -21.59 -3.84
C GLU A 47 1.11 -20.64 -2.65
N LEU A 48 -0.11 -20.15 -2.40
CA LEU A 48 -0.40 -19.28 -1.25
C LEU A 48 -0.18 -19.98 0.09
N ALA A 49 -0.53 -21.28 0.20
CA ALA A 49 -0.28 -22.06 1.41
C ALA A 49 1.22 -22.19 1.70
N VAL A 50 2.03 -22.47 0.67
CA VAL A 50 3.50 -22.53 0.80
C VAL A 50 4.09 -21.16 1.10
N PHE A 51 3.60 -20.11 0.46
CA PHE A 51 3.99 -18.72 0.72
C PHE A 51 3.74 -18.32 2.18
N LEU A 52 2.52 -18.54 2.69
CA LEU A 52 2.17 -18.24 4.08
C LEU A 52 3.03 -19.05 5.06
N ALA A 53 3.22 -20.35 4.81
CA ALA A 53 4.09 -21.19 5.63
C ALA A 53 5.51 -20.65 5.71
N SER A 54 6.08 -20.23 4.57
CA SER A 54 7.44 -19.72 4.47
C SER A 54 7.64 -18.40 5.22
N TRP A 55 6.65 -17.49 5.18
CA TRP A 55 6.74 -16.21 5.89
C TRP A 55 6.45 -16.35 7.38
N GLN A 56 5.42 -17.09 7.75
CA GLN A 56 5.08 -17.31 9.15
C GLN A 56 6.08 -18.24 9.88
N GLY A 57 6.94 -18.95 9.15
CA GLY A 57 7.84 -19.97 9.72
C GLY A 57 7.09 -21.13 10.35
N LYS A 58 5.89 -21.42 9.89
CA LYS A 58 4.99 -22.46 10.38
C LYS A 58 4.68 -23.45 9.25
N PHE A 59 4.99 -24.73 9.44
CA PHE A 59 4.68 -25.79 8.46
C PHE A 59 3.17 -25.83 8.09
N LYS A 60 2.30 -25.58 9.07
CA LYS A 60 0.87 -25.36 8.86
C LYS A 60 0.58 -23.89 9.15
N PRO A 61 0.47 -23.06 8.11
CA PRO A 61 0.18 -21.64 8.31
C PRO A 61 -1.21 -21.44 8.88
N SER A 62 -1.41 -20.31 9.54
CA SER A 62 -2.68 -19.89 10.12
C SER A 62 -3.17 -18.60 9.47
N LEU A 63 -4.48 -18.42 9.45
CA LEU A 63 -5.18 -17.18 9.15
C LEU A 63 -6.23 -16.88 10.23
N ALA A 64 -6.00 -17.38 11.45
CA ALA A 64 -6.95 -17.24 12.57
C ALA A 64 -7.01 -15.79 13.08
N SER A 65 -5.92 -15.04 12.92
CA SER A 65 -5.85 -13.61 13.26
C SER A 65 -5.48 -12.82 11.99
N ALA A 66 -6.43 -12.04 11.47
CA ALA A 66 -6.22 -11.16 10.33
C ALA A 66 -6.50 -9.71 10.75
N GLN A 67 -5.62 -8.79 10.38
CA GLN A 67 -5.79 -7.36 10.60
C GLN A 67 -5.93 -6.64 9.27
N ALA A 68 -6.95 -5.80 9.12
CA ALA A 68 -7.09 -4.83 8.05
C ALA A 68 -6.82 -3.44 8.63
N VAL A 69 -5.94 -2.67 7.99
CA VAL A 69 -5.65 -1.28 8.40
C VAL A 69 -5.91 -0.35 7.24
N VAL A 70 -6.79 0.63 7.45
CA VAL A 70 -7.08 1.70 6.49
C VAL A 70 -6.43 2.99 6.98
N PHE A 71 -5.43 3.46 6.24
CA PHE A 71 -4.82 4.77 6.48
C PHE A 71 -5.56 5.85 5.70
N ALA A 72 -5.88 6.98 6.35
CA ALA A 72 -6.59 8.07 5.70
C ALA A 72 -5.79 9.38 5.72
N GLY A 73 -5.68 10.05 4.55
CA GLY A 73 -4.94 11.30 4.41
C GLY A 73 -5.55 12.23 3.37
N ASN A 74 -5.27 13.53 3.47
CA ASN A 74 -5.68 14.55 2.51
C ASN A 74 -4.47 15.14 1.76
N HIS A 75 -4.71 15.60 0.53
CA HIS A 75 -3.66 15.95 -0.43
C HIS A 75 -3.79 17.39 -0.94
N GLY A 76 -2.71 18.16 -0.85
CA GLY A 76 -2.66 19.53 -1.39
C GLY A 76 -2.82 19.61 -2.91
N ILE A 77 -2.55 18.52 -3.63
CA ILE A 77 -2.76 18.46 -5.09
C ILE A 77 -4.22 18.65 -5.49
N CYS A 78 -5.17 18.46 -4.58
CA CYS A 78 -6.59 18.72 -4.82
C CYS A 78 -6.87 20.17 -5.22
N ALA A 79 -6.02 21.12 -4.83
CA ALA A 79 -6.09 22.52 -5.28
C ALA A 79 -5.99 22.65 -6.81
N GLN A 80 -5.47 21.65 -7.52
CA GLN A 80 -5.39 21.59 -8.97
C GLN A 80 -6.67 21.05 -9.63
N GLY A 81 -7.73 20.79 -8.85
CA GLY A 81 -9.01 20.29 -9.37
C GLY A 81 -8.94 18.90 -9.99
N VAL A 82 -8.05 18.02 -9.48
CA VAL A 82 -7.81 16.67 -10.00
C VAL A 82 -8.81 15.62 -9.51
N ASN A 83 -9.72 15.99 -8.66
CA ASN A 83 -10.70 15.12 -8.02
C ASN A 83 -12.14 15.62 -8.22
N PRO A 84 -13.11 14.70 -8.44
CA PRO A 84 -14.52 15.07 -8.60
C PRO A 84 -15.22 15.38 -7.28
N PHE A 85 -14.66 14.95 -6.14
CA PHE A 85 -15.24 15.12 -4.81
C PHE A 85 -14.39 16.07 -3.96
N PRO A 86 -15.00 16.83 -3.02
CA PRO A 86 -14.26 17.69 -2.09
C PRO A 86 -13.53 16.86 -1.04
N GLN A 87 -12.47 17.43 -0.44
CA GLN A 87 -11.60 16.71 0.52
C GLN A 87 -12.30 16.30 1.81
N GLU A 88 -13.38 17.00 2.18
CA GLU A 88 -14.22 16.69 3.36
C GLU A 88 -14.79 15.27 3.30
N VAL A 89 -14.93 14.70 2.10
CA VAL A 89 -15.36 13.30 1.91
C VAL A 89 -14.41 12.32 2.58
N THR A 90 -13.11 12.62 2.68
CA THR A 90 -12.17 11.76 3.40
C THR A 90 -12.58 11.61 4.87
N ALA A 91 -12.89 12.71 5.57
CA ALA A 91 -13.32 12.67 6.96
C ALA A 91 -14.69 11.99 7.12
N GLN A 92 -15.62 12.20 6.17
CA GLN A 92 -16.92 11.51 6.15
C GLN A 92 -16.74 10.00 5.99
N MET A 93 -15.81 9.56 5.15
CA MET A 93 -15.51 8.14 4.98
C MET A 93 -14.86 7.53 6.23
N VAL A 94 -13.97 8.25 6.91
CA VAL A 94 -13.42 7.80 8.20
C VAL A 94 -14.55 7.61 9.22
N ALA A 95 -15.51 8.56 9.31
CA ALA A 95 -16.67 8.41 10.17
C ALA A 95 -17.52 7.19 9.75
N ASN A 96 -17.71 6.96 8.45
CA ASN A 96 -18.44 5.81 7.92
C ASN A 96 -17.76 4.48 8.29
N PHE A 97 -16.44 4.39 8.19
CA PHE A 97 -15.67 3.21 8.65
C PHE A 97 -15.88 2.97 10.15
N THR A 98 -15.82 4.03 10.96
CA THR A 98 -15.96 3.94 12.41
C THR A 98 -17.36 3.47 12.84
N THR A 99 -18.40 3.83 12.07
CA THR A 99 -19.79 3.43 12.33
C THR A 99 -20.20 2.12 11.68
N GLY A 100 -19.31 1.42 10.99
CA GLY A 100 -19.58 0.13 10.36
C GLY A 100 -20.33 0.19 9.03
N GLY A 101 -20.41 1.37 8.40
CA GLY A 101 -21.24 1.61 7.21
C GLY A 101 -20.56 1.29 5.86
N ALA A 102 -19.27 1.06 5.83
CA ALA A 102 -18.54 0.82 4.59
C ALA A 102 -18.47 -0.67 4.22
N ALA A 103 -18.22 -0.96 2.95
CA ALA A 103 -18.05 -2.33 2.45
C ALA A 103 -16.95 -3.10 3.19
N ILE A 104 -15.83 -2.44 3.51
CA ILE A 104 -14.71 -3.07 4.23
C ILE A 104 -15.15 -3.56 5.63
N ASN A 105 -16.06 -2.85 6.31
CA ASN A 105 -16.57 -3.29 7.60
C ASN A 105 -17.28 -4.65 7.46
N GLN A 106 -18.14 -4.80 6.44
CA GLN A 106 -18.89 -6.02 6.18
C GLN A 106 -17.97 -7.17 5.77
N LEU A 107 -16.95 -6.88 4.95
CA LEU A 107 -15.96 -7.86 4.53
C LEU A 107 -15.10 -8.34 5.71
N CYS A 108 -14.70 -7.44 6.61
CA CYS A 108 -13.96 -7.80 7.82
C CYS A 108 -14.82 -8.65 8.76
N GLU A 109 -16.10 -8.30 8.95
CA GLU A 109 -17.03 -9.10 9.76
C GLU A 109 -17.17 -10.54 9.22
N VAL A 110 -17.39 -10.69 7.91
CA VAL A 110 -17.54 -12.02 7.28
C VAL A 110 -16.26 -12.83 7.31
N SER A 111 -15.08 -12.19 7.14
CA SER A 111 -13.79 -12.87 7.13
C SER A 111 -13.19 -13.07 8.53
N GLY A 112 -13.72 -12.45 9.55
CA GLY A 112 -13.17 -12.45 10.90
C GLY A 112 -11.91 -11.60 11.05
N ALA A 113 -11.67 -10.65 10.15
CA ALA A 113 -10.56 -9.72 10.24
C ALA A 113 -10.91 -8.54 11.17
N GLU A 114 -9.95 -8.11 11.97
CA GLU A 114 -10.07 -6.86 12.74
C GLU A 114 -9.81 -5.66 11.82
N LEU A 115 -10.64 -4.61 11.92
CA LEU A 115 -10.48 -3.39 11.14
C LEU A 115 -10.02 -2.23 12.01
N ASP A 116 -8.85 -1.70 11.68
CA ASP A 116 -8.34 -0.45 12.22
C ASP A 116 -8.40 0.67 11.19
N VAL A 117 -8.79 1.86 11.61
CA VAL A 117 -8.80 3.07 10.76
C VAL A 117 -7.92 4.13 11.39
N VAL A 118 -6.91 4.58 10.65
CA VAL A 118 -5.89 5.49 11.14
C VAL A 118 -5.94 6.81 10.35
N PRO A 119 -6.66 7.84 10.86
CA PRO A 119 -6.64 9.16 10.24
C PRO A 119 -5.29 9.86 10.52
N LEU A 120 -4.72 10.46 9.48
CA LEU A 120 -3.40 11.10 9.49
C LEU A 120 -3.54 12.60 9.23
N SER A 121 -3.88 13.37 10.26
CA SER A 121 -4.01 14.84 10.23
C SER A 121 -4.87 15.34 9.05
N LEU A 122 -6.11 14.87 8.97
CA LEU A 122 -7.02 15.14 7.84
C LEU A 122 -7.29 16.63 7.61
N GLU A 123 -7.21 17.45 8.68
CA GLU A 123 -7.40 18.90 8.67
C GLU A 123 -6.24 19.65 7.99
N ILE A 124 -5.08 19.00 7.83
CA ILE A 124 -3.88 19.58 7.23
C ILE A 124 -3.47 18.72 6.03
N PRO A 125 -3.90 19.04 4.80
CA PRO A 125 -3.46 18.32 3.60
C PRO A 125 -1.92 18.36 3.46
N THR A 126 -1.34 17.38 2.72
CA THR A 126 0.07 17.49 2.30
C THR A 126 0.28 18.74 1.46
N ALA A 127 1.52 19.15 1.23
CA ALA A 127 1.77 20.26 0.31
C ALA A 127 1.41 19.84 -1.15
N ASN A 128 1.16 20.86 -1.99
CA ASN A 128 0.90 20.66 -3.41
C ASN A 128 2.20 20.41 -4.16
N PHE A 129 2.39 19.22 -4.70
CA PHE A 129 3.65 18.81 -5.33
C PHE A 129 3.98 19.57 -6.63
N VAL A 130 3.06 20.34 -7.21
CA VAL A 130 3.43 21.26 -8.29
C VAL A 130 4.07 22.55 -7.79
N GLU A 131 3.96 22.84 -6.50
CA GLU A 131 4.50 24.06 -5.87
C GLU A 131 5.74 23.77 -5.04
N GLN A 132 5.75 22.69 -4.27
CA GLN A 132 6.86 22.26 -3.42
C GLN A 132 6.81 20.74 -3.21
N GLU A 133 7.75 20.18 -2.45
CA GLU A 133 7.69 18.75 -2.05
C GLU A 133 6.45 18.51 -1.20
N ALA A 134 5.81 17.35 -1.40
CA ALA A 134 4.54 17.00 -0.75
C ALA A 134 4.66 16.81 0.76
N LEU A 135 5.79 16.27 1.23
CA LEU A 135 6.09 16.00 2.63
C LEU A 135 7.47 16.53 3.00
N THR A 136 7.63 16.96 4.24
CA THR A 136 8.93 17.18 4.85
C THR A 136 9.53 15.86 5.34
N GLU A 137 10.83 15.82 5.64
CA GLU A 137 11.49 14.62 6.20
C GLU A 137 10.88 14.21 7.55
N ASP A 138 10.61 15.20 8.42
CA ASP A 138 10.01 14.96 9.74
C ASP A 138 8.59 14.38 9.61
N GLU A 139 7.77 14.94 8.71
CA GLU A 139 6.44 14.40 8.43
C GLU A 139 6.51 12.96 7.89
N LEU A 140 7.40 12.70 6.94
CA LEU A 140 7.59 11.37 6.36
C LEU A 140 7.98 10.35 7.44
N CYS A 141 8.97 10.66 8.27
CA CYS A 141 9.41 9.80 9.37
C CYS A 141 8.29 9.57 10.41
N SER A 142 7.57 10.63 10.76
CA SER A 142 6.45 10.56 11.70
C SER A 142 5.33 9.66 11.20
N VAL A 143 4.88 9.84 9.96
CA VAL A 143 3.77 9.03 9.42
C VAL A 143 4.19 7.60 9.09
N MET A 144 5.43 7.35 8.65
CA MET A 144 5.96 5.99 8.53
C MET A 144 6.01 5.29 9.90
N SER A 145 6.39 6.01 10.96
CA SER A 145 6.35 5.49 12.33
C SER A 145 4.93 5.16 12.77
N ALA A 146 3.96 6.03 12.49
CA ALA A 146 2.55 5.78 12.77
C ALA A 146 2.05 4.53 12.05
N GLY A 147 2.41 4.37 10.77
CA GLY A 147 2.09 3.18 9.99
C GLY A 147 2.68 1.90 10.59
N ALA A 148 3.96 1.94 11.00
CA ALA A 148 4.63 0.81 11.62
C ALA A 148 4.01 0.43 12.99
N GLN A 149 3.56 1.42 13.75
CA GLN A 149 2.93 1.24 15.06
C GLN A 149 1.49 0.72 14.97
N ALA A 150 0.81 0.93 13.86
CA ALA A 150 -0.54 0.43 13.62
C ALA A 150 -0.60 -1.09 13.39
N VAL A 151 0.54 -1.73 13.11
CA VAL A 151 0.59 -3.17 12.86
C VAL A 151 0.55 -3.95 14.18
N ASN A 152 -0.47 -4.79 14.33
CA ASN A 152 -0.52 -5.80 15.39
C ASN A 152 0.47 -6.93 15.05
N LEU A 153 1.54 -7.04 15.84
CA LEU A 153 2.61 -8.02 15.59
C LEU A 153 2.21 -9.48 15.87
N ASP A 154 1.03 -9.71 16.46
CA ASP A 154 0.48 -11.04 16.73
C ASP A 154 -0.50 -11.50 15.64
N THR A 155 -0.71 -10.70 14.58
CA THR A 155 -1.57 -11.09 13.45
C THR A 155 -0.88 -12.12 12.54
N ASP A 156 -1.67 -13.01 11.96
CA ASP A 156 -1.19 -13.99 10.98
C ASP A 156 -1.03 -13.38 9.57
N ILE A 157 -1.80 -12.33 9.26
CA ILE A 157 -1.81 -11.64 7.97
C ILE A 157 -2.28 -10.20 8.13
N LEU A 158 -1.68 -9.29 7.39
CA LEU A 158 -2.04 -7.87 7.35
C LEU A 158 -2.62 -7.51 5.98
N LEU A 159 -3.76 -6.82 5.97
CA LEU A 159 -4.38 -6.25 4.78
C LEU A 159 -4.24 -4.72 4.86
N LEU A 160 -3.71 -4.10 3.81
CA LEU A 160 -3.52 -2.65 3.77
C LEU A 160 -4.54 -2.02 2.82
N GLY A 161 -5.26 -1.05 3.35
CA GLY A 161 -6.19 -0.20 2.65
C GLY A 161 -5.86 1.28 2.84
N GLU A 162 -6.52 2.11 2.07
CA GLU A 162 -6.31 3.56 2.11
C GLU A 162 -7.61 4.32 1.84
N MET A 163 -7.62 5.58 2.27
CA MET A 163 -8.65 6.55 1.94
C MET A 163 -8.06 7.94 1.79
N GLY A 164 -8.31 8.59 0.66
CA GLY A 164 -7.85 9.97 0.47
C GLY A 164 -8.34 10.57 -0.83
N ILE A 165 -9.09 11.66 -0.75
CA ILE A 165 -9.48 12.38 -1.96
C ILE A 165 -8.24 12.96 -2.64
N GLY A 166 -8.05 12.64 -3.93
CA GLY A 166 -6.87 13.04 -4.71
C GLY A 166 -5.72 12.01 -4.73
N ASN A 167 -5.78 10.95 -3.92
CA ASN A 167 -4.73 9.96 -3.78
C ASN A 167 -4.40 9.21 -5.10
N SER A 168 -5.36 9.02 -6.00
CA SER A 168 -5.10 8.40 -7.31
C SER A 168 -4.11 9.22 -8.16
N THR A 169 -4.16 10.56 -8.06
CA THR A 169 -3.18 11.43 -8.74
C THR A 169 -1.80 11.32 -8.10
N VAL A 170 -1.74 11.29 -6.78
CA VAL A 170 -0.50 11.09 -5.99
C VAL A 170 0.11 9.73 -6.30
N SER A 171 -0.67 8.65 -6.29
CA SER A 171 -0.24 7.29 -6.62
C SER A 171 0.29 7.17 -8.05
N SER A 172 -0.39 7.81 -9.01
CA SER A 172 0.09 7.88 -10.40
C SER A 172 1.40 8.64 -10.52
N ALA A 173 1.58 9.72 -9.75
CA ALA A 173 2.85 10.48 -9.71
C ALA A 173 3.99 9.63 -9.11
N LEU A 174 3.73 8.90 -8.02
CA LEU A 174 4.70 7.97 -7.42
C LEU A 174 5.10 6.86 -8.40
N ALA A 175 4.12 6.21 -9.03
CA ALA A 175 4.38 5.14 -10.00
C ALA A 175 5.17 5.66 -11.21
N ALA A 176 4.76 6.80 -11.78
CA ALA A 176 5.45 7.45 -12.89
C ALA A 176 6.88 7.89 -12.50
N SER A 177 7.08 8.34 -11.28
CA SER A 177 8.40 8.74 -10.78
C SER A 177 9.33 7.54 -10.62
N VAL A 178 8.88 6.47 -9.98
CA VAL A 178 9.69 5.29 -9.64
C VAL A 178 9.95 4.41 -10.88
N PHE A 179 8.93 4.11 -11.66
CA PHE A 179 9.02 3.15 -12.77
C PHE A 179 9.23 3.79 -14.13
N GLY A 180 9.03 5.09 -14.23
CA GLY A 180 9.19 5.80 -15.51
C GLY A 180 8.05 5.57 -16.49
N GLY A 181 8.36 5.74 -17.78
CA GLY A 181 7.38 5.62 -18.86
C GLY A 181 6.52 6.87 -19.06
N ASP A 182 5.52 6.75 -19.94
CA ASP A 182 4.55 7.80 -20.18
C ASP A 182 3.58 7.92 -18.99
N VAL A 183 3.30 9.14 -18.56
CA VAL A 183 2.37 9.41 -17.44
C VAL A 183 0.97 8.87 -17.74
N ALA A 184 0.53 8.93 -19.00
CA ALA A 184 -0.76 8.40 -19.42
C ALA A 184 -0.99 6.92 -19.07
N ARG A 185 0.08 6.12 -18.96
CA ARG A 185 -0.01 4.70 -18.56
C ARG A 185 -0.38 4.48 -17.09
N TRP A 186 -0.17 5.51 -16.27
CA TRP A 186 -0.38 5.45 -14.81
C TRP A 186 -1.67 6.12 -14.37
N VAL A 187 -2.26 6.97 -15.24
CA VAL A 187 -3.46 7.74 -14.91
C VAL A 187 -4.71 6.98 -15.33
N GLY A 188 -5.68 6.93 -14.42
CA GLY A 188 -6.97 6.31 -14.65
C GLY A 188 -8.11 7.17 -14.10
N PRO A 189 -9.38 6.75 -14.32
CA PRO A 189 -10.56 7.49 -13.89
C PRO A 189 -10.64 7.63 -12.35
N GLY A 190 -10.03 6.71 -11.61
CA GLY A 190 -10.19 6.66 -10.15
C GLY A 190 -11.67 6.51 -9.78
N THR A 191 -12.16 7.35 -8.87
CA THR A 191 -13.56 7.32 -8.38
C THR A 191 -14.53 8.10 -9.29
N GLY A 192 -14.28 8.18 -10.59
CA GLY A 192 -15.24 8.74 -11.56
C GLY A 192 -14.81 10.04 -12.26
N SER A 193 -13.50 10.26 -12.45
CA SER A 193 -13.03 11.34 -13.33
C SER A 193 -13.40 11.04 -14.78
N ASP A 194 -13.97 12.03 -15.47
CA ASP A 194 -14.19 12.02 -16.90
C ASP A 194 -12.88 12.20 -17.68
N GLU A 195 -12.94 12.20 -19.01
CA GLU A 195 -11.76 12.37 -19.87
C GLU A 195 -11.02 13.68 -19.59
N ALA A 196 -11.73 14.77 -19.32
CA ALA A 196 -11.12 16.06 -18.98
C ALA A 196 -10.42 16.00 -17.62
N GLY A 197 -10.98 15.29 -16.66
CA GLY A 197 -10.37 15.01 -15.34
C GLY A 197 -9.12 14.15 -15.47
N ILE A 198 -9.14 13.12 -16.32
CA ILE A 198 -7.97 12.27 -16.61
C ILE A 198 -6.84 13.10 -17.24
N ALA A 199 -7.16 13.91 -18.27
CA ALA A 199 -6.19 14.80 -18.91
C ALA A 199 -5.59 15.82 -17.91
N ARG A 200 -6.41 16.35 -17.00
CA ARG A 200 -5.95 17.26 -15.94
C ARG A 200 -5.00 16.57 -14.99
N LYS A 201 -5.31 15.37 -14.52
CA LYS A 201 -4.41 14.56 -13.68
C LYS A 201 -3.06 14.35 -14.36
N GLN A 202 -3.08 13.96 -15.66
CA GLN A 202 -1.86 13.77 -16.44
C GLN A 202 -1.02 15.05 -16.48
N ALA A 203 -1.60 16.18 -16.86
CA ALA A 203 -0.90 17.46 -16.95
C ALA A 203 -0.30 17.89 -15.60
N VAL A 204 -1.03 17.71 -14.50
CA VAL A 204 -0.57 18.03 -13.15
C VAL A 204 0.61 17.15 -12.72
N ILE A 205 0.57 15.86 -13.03
CA ILE A 205 1.68 14.94 -12.75
C ILE A 205 2.92 15.32 -13.58
N GLU A 206 2.75 15.65 -14.86
CA GLU A 206 3.85 16.09 -15.72
C GLU A 206 4.51 17.38 -15.21
N LEU A 207 3.71 18.34 -14.69
CA LEU A 207 4.23 19.54 -14.03
C LEU A 207 5.05 19.20 -12.77
N GLY A 208 4.55 18.30 -11.92
CA GLY A 208 5.28 17.83 -10.74
C GLY A 208 6.59 17.14 -11.11
N LEU A 209 6.57 16.23 -12.10
CA LEU A 209 7.76 15.56 -12.59
C LEU A 209 8.77 16.53 -13.24
N LYS A 210 8.29 17.56 -13.92
CA LYS A 210 9.15 18.63 -14.45
C LYS A 210 9.84 19.42 -13.33
N LYS A 211 9.13 19.66 -12.23
CA LYS A 211 9.64 20.42 -11.09
C LYS A 211 10.66 19.65 -10.27
N HIS A 212 10.34 18.42 -9.90
CA HIS A 212 11.13 17.63 -8.95
C HIS A 212 12.08 16.63 -9.62
N GLY A 213 11.92 16.38 -10.92
CA GLY A 213 12.53 15.25 -11.60
C GLY A 213 11.88 13.92 -11.20
N ARG A 214 12.27 12.85 -11.88
CA ARG A 214 11.91 11.50 -11.45
C ARG A 214 12.78 11.11 -10.26
N ARG A 215 12.16 10.60 -9.23
CA ARG A 215 12.82 10.16 -7.99
C ARG A 215 12.40 8.74 -7.66
N THR A 216 13.18 8.07 -6.83
CA THR A 216 12.91 6.72 -6.34
C THR A 216 13.12 6.64 -4.83
N GLY A 217 12.66 5.57 -4.20
CA GLY A 217 12.79 5.41 -2.76
C GLY A 217 12.08 6.52 -1.98
N LEU A 218 12.62 6.86 -0.81
CA LEU A 218 12.03 7.86 0.08
C LEU A 218 11.96 9.26 -0.55
N SER A 219 12.87 9.58 -1.46
CA SER A 219 12.83 10.88 -2.15
C SER A 219 11.61 11.02 -3.08
N ALA A 220 11.04 9.90 -3.57
CA ALA A 220 9.78 9.93 -4.30
C ALA A 220 8.60 10.22 -3.37
N LEU A 221 8.59 9.66 -2.15
CA LEU A 221 7.59 9.98 -1.12
C LEU A 221 7.65 11.44 -0.70
N LEU A 222 8.84 11.99 -0.48
CA LEU A 222 8.99 13.42 -0.15
C LEU A 222 8.40 14.28 -1.26
N ALA A 223 8.76 14.00 -2.52
CA ALA A 223 8.35 14.83 -3.64
C ALA A 223 6.84 14.75 -3.95
N PHE A 224 6.25 13.55 -3.90
CA PHE A 224 4.92 13.28 -4.44
C PHE A 224 3.96 12.59 -3.48
N GLY A 225 4.44 12.01 -2.37
CA GLY A 225 3.67 11.09 -1.54
C GLY A 225 2.52 11.73 -0.75
N GLY A 226 1.58 10.89 -0.33
CA GLY A 226 0.57 11.19 0.68
C GLY A 226 0.95 10.60 2.03
N ARG A 227 0.34 11.08 3.11
CA ARG A 227 0.59 10.56 4.46
C ARG A 227 0.16 9.09 4.56
N GLU A 228 -1.00 8.73 4.02
CA GLU A 228 -1.48 7.35 4.02
C GLU A 228 -0.55 6.40 3.26
N GLN A 229 0.04 6.86 2.14
CA GLN A 229 1.00 6.07 1.36
C GLN A 229 2.33 5.90 2.10
N ALA A 230 2.79 6.93 2.80
CA ALA A 230 3.97 6.85 3.65
C ALA A 230 3.72 5.92 4.87
N ALA A 231 2.53 5.98 5.48
CA ALA A 231 2.14 5.07 6.55
C ALA A 231 2.08 3.61 6.06
N ILE A 232 1.55 3.34 4.86
CA ILE A 232 1.59 2.03 4.22
C ILE A 232 3.03 1.51 4.11
N CYS A 233 3.99 2.35 3.68
CA CYS A 233 5.40 1.97 3.67
C CYS A 233 5.91 1.57 5.06
N GLY A 234 5.58 2.33 6.09
CA GLY A 234 5.93 2.02 7.47
C GLY A 234 5.34 0.70 7.95
N ALA A 235 4.06 0.46 7.66
CA ALA A 235 3.36 -0.79 7.99
C ALA A 235 3.99 -2.00 7.28
N ILE A 236 4.33 -1.88 5.99
CA ILE A 236 5.03 -2.93 5.22
C ILE A 236 6.36 -3.29 5.88
N LEU A 237 7.16 -2.30 6.29
CA LEU A 237 8.45 -2.55 6.94
C LEU A 237 8.28 -3.24 8.30
N ALA A 238 7.30 -2.80 9.10
CA ALA A 238 7.02 -3.43 10.41
C ALA A 238 6.54 -4.88 10.24
N ALA A 239 5.60 -5.12 9.33
CA ALA A 239 5.13 -6.46 9.01
C ALA A 239 6.27 -7.36 8.52
N ARG A 240 7.15 -6.84 7.64
CA ARG A 240 8.32 -7.59 7.15
C ARG A 240 9.28 -7.98 8.27
N MET A 241 9.58 -7.07 9.18
CA MET A 241 10.44 -7.34 10.33
C MET A 241 9.86 -8.43 11.23
N ALA A 242 8.54 -8.50 11.34
CA ALA A 242 7.82 -9.56 12.06
C ALA A 242 7.52 -10.79 11.19
N ARG A 243 7.90 -10.79 9.89
CA ARG A 243 7.57 -11.84 8.91
C ARG A 243 6.07 -12.09 8.75
N ILE A 244 5.27 -11.05 8.90
CA ILE A 244 3.83 -11.08 8.67
C ILE A 244 3.59 -10.87 7.17
N PRO A 245 2.90 -11.78 6.46
CA PRO A 245 2.47 -11.57 5.08
C PRO A 245 1.54 -10.36 4.98
N VAL A 246 1.70 -9.57 3.91
CA VAL A 246 0.89 -8.36 3.67
C VAL A 246 0.14 -8.49 2.36
N ILE A 247 -1.17 -8.31 2.36
CA ILE A 247 -1.96 -8.20 1.13
C ILE A 247 -2.09 -6.72 0.77
N LEU A 248 -1.64 -6.36 -0.45
CA LEU A 248 -1.84 -5.04 -1.03
C LEU A 248 -3.15 -5.03 -1.83
N ASP A 249 -4.03 -4.08 -1.54
CA ASP A 249 -5.29 -3.92 -2.25
C ASP A 249 -5.18 -2.87 -3.35
N GLY A 250 -5.29 -3.32 -4.59
CA GLY A 250 -5.41 -2.46 -5.76
C GLY A 250 -4.20 -1.59 -6.10
N PHE A 251 -4.47 -0.62 -7.00
CA PHE A 251 -3.44 0.26 -7.56
C PHE A 251 -2.83 1.21 -6.54
N ILE A 252 -3.64 1.81 -5.67
CA ILE A 252 -3.16 2.85 -4.74
C ILE A 252 -2.18 2.26 -3.72
N CYS A 253 -2.54 1.13 -3.07
CA CYS A 253 -1.64 0.44 -2.13
C CYS A 253 -0.38 -0.09 -2.81
N SER A 254 -0.49 -0.60 -4.05
CA SER A 254 0.66 -1.04 -4.84
C SER A 254 1.59 0.12 -5.20
N ALA A 255 1.03 1.27 -5.59
CA ALA A 255 1.80 2.48 -5.86
C ALA A 255 2.43 3.06 -4.57
N ALA A 256 1.75 2.96 -3.43
CA ALA A 256 2.29 3.32 -2.12
C ALA A 256 3.53 2.47 -1.76
N ALA A 257 3.56 1.20 -2.16
CA ALA A 257 4.71 0.32 -1.94
C ALA A 257 5.88 0.54 -2.93
N ALA A 258 5.63 1.19 -4.08
CA ALA A 258 6.64 1.41 -5.11
C ALA A 258 7.93 2.10 -4.62
N PRO A 259 7.90 3.09 -3.71
CA PRO A 259 9.12 3.66 -3.13
C PRO A 259 10.01 2.63 -2.42
N LEU A 260 9.44 1.69 -1.68
CA LEU A 260 10.21 0.61 -1.04
C LEU A 260 10.84 -0.32 -2.08
N PHE A 261 10.11 -0.66 -3.16
CA PHE A 261 10.66 -1.39 -4.29
C PHE A 261 11.84 -0.64 -4.92
N GLY A 262 11.72 0.68 -5.07
CA GLY A 262 12.77 1.53 -5.59
C GLY A 262 14.02 1.64 -4.70
N MET A 263 13.88 1.36 -3.38
CA MET A 263 15.02 1.24 -2.46
C MET A 263 15.67 -0.15 -2.57
N ALA A 264 14.86 -1.19 -2.53
CA ALA A 264 15.30 -2.58 -2.60
C ALA A 264 14.11 -3.48 -3.04
N PRO A 265 14.15 -4.07 -4.24
CA PRO A 265 13.03 -4.89 -4.74
C PRO A 265 12.59 -5.99 -3.77
N TYR A 266 13.53 -6.62 -3.07
CA TYR A 266 13.24 -7.67 -2.08
C TYR A 266 12.43 -7.19 -0.87
N SER A 267 12.28 -5.88 -0.66
CA SER A 267 11.51 -5.35 0.46
C SER A 267 10.03 -5.73 0.41
N LEU A 268 9.52 -6.11 -0.77
CA LEU A 268 8.12 -6.47 -1.01
C LEU A 268 7.88 -7.97 -1.21
N ASP A 269 8.88 -8.85 -1.01
CA ASP A 269 8.72 -10.30 -1.24
C ASP A 269 7.61 -10.95 -0.41
N HIS A 270 7.19 -10.34 0.70
CA HIS A 270 6.09 -10.78 1.56
C HIS A 270 4.74 -10.14 1.22
N CYS A 271 4.67 -9.38 0.12
CA CYS A 271 3.51 -8.57 -0.26
C CYS A 271 2.87 -9.06 -1.56
N PRO A 272 2.01 -10.11 -1.56
CA PRO A 272 1.19 -10.40 -2.72
C PRO A 272 0.14 -9.31 -2.94
N VAL A 273 -0.14 -9.02 -4.22
CA VAL A 273 -1.26 -8.15 -4.59
C VAL A 273 -2.53 -9.01 -4.65
N SER A 274 -3.65 -8.48 -4.14
CA SER A 274 -4.93 -9.20 -4.04
C SER A 274 -5.46 -9.69 -5.40
N TYR A 275 -5.20 -8.94 -6.47
CA TYR A 275 -5.64 -9.23 -7.84
C TYR A 275 -4.50 -9.70 -8.76
N THR A 276 -3.62 -10.57 -8.30
CA THR A 276 -2.44 -11.02 -9.06
C THR A 276 -2.75 -11.76 -10.38
N HIS A 277 -3.97 -12.24 -10.56
CA HIS A 277 -4.45 -12.91 -11.77
C HIS A 277 -5.23 -11.99 -12.72
N LEU A 278 -5.52 -10.77 -12.30
CA LEU A 278 -6.18 -9.74 -13.12
C LEU A 278 -5.16 -8.70 -13.57
N ARG A 279 -5.19 -8.34 -14.84
CA ARG A 279 -4.44 -7.16 -15.30
C ARG A 279 -5.08 -5.90 -14.71
N ALA A 280 -4.29 -4.85 -14.48
CA ALA A 280 -4.76 -3.59 -13.90
C ALA A 280 -5.96 -2.95 -14.65
N HIS A 281 -6.23 -3.38 -15.88
CA HIS A 281 -7.34 -2.91 -16.73
C HIS A 281 -8.49 -3.90 -16.87
N GLU A 282 -8.40 -5.11 -16.31
CA GLU A 282 -9.45 -6.14 -16.42
C GLU A 282 -10.57 -5.95 -15.39
N THR A 283 -10.51 -4.93 -14.56
CA THR A 283 -11.61 -4.47 -13.70
C THR A 283 -12.49 -3.41 -14.37
N SER A 284 -12.13 -2.93 -15.56
CA SER A 284 -13.07 -2.22 -16.41
C SER A 284 -13.97 -3.25 -17.07
N ILE A 285 -15.20 -3.33 -16.61
CA ILE A 285 -16.28 -4.08 -17.25
C ILE A 285 -16.46 -3.46 -18.65
N ASP A 286 -16.12 -4.22 -19.69
CA ASP A 286 -16.64 -3.97 -21.04
C ASP A 286 -18.14 -4.26 -21.07
#